data_7c908ad4b2f6039ca145dbe14c67343b
#
_entry.id   7c908ad4b2f6039ca145dbe14c67343b
#
_cell.length_a   1.000
_cell.length_b   1.000
_cell.length_c   1.000
_cell.angle_alpha   90.00
_cell.angle_beta   90.00
_cell.angle_gamma   90.00
#
_symmetry.space_group_name_H-M   'P 1'
#
loop_
_entity.id
_entity.type
_entity.pdbx_description
1 polymer ?
#
loop_
_entity_poly.entity_id
_entity_poly.type
_entity_poly.pdbx_seq_one_letter_code
_entity_poly.pdbx_strand_id
1 'polypeptide(L)'
;MIASAPVSTRALTLSLSLVLCASPAFALDSPTARLVTTLPGGGVTDVTVLALSLTFTVVGNFAMHPSTTSQVAPLDGLGHRDRDAGVSLATDLILGIGALGSIGVSLAGELAQGSRGWTSLRAPLILTESAALSLGVVSMVKNLGGVCRPRAWNDAAATCDSTADDDRRSFPSGHTAPLAALSGASLGMWLLPSGRRDPWAAGLFAATTALAASNLTLRVAAGAHSWVDTSAGFALGFSLGLATAALHVRRAPVTVALSGSGVALSGVW
;
A
#
# COMPACT_ATOMS: atom_id res chain seq x y z
N MET A 1 -4.62 17.66 41.18
CA MET A 1 -5.48 18.02 40.03
C MET A 1 -4.55 18.33 38.86
N ILE A 2 -4.36 17.38 37.95
CA ILE A 2 -3.53 17.55 36.75
C ILE A 2 -4.52 17.75 35.63
N ALA A 3 -4.50 18.93 35.03
CA ALA A 3 -5.34 19.26 33.88
C ALA A 3 -4.88 18.48 32.64
N SER A 4 -5.73 17.59 32.11
CA SER A 4 -5.51 16.93 30.86
C SER A 4 -5.58 17.95 29.73
N ALA A 5 -4.47 18.14 29.01
CA ALA A 5 -4.46 18.92 27.78
C ALA A 5 -5.29 18.21 26.70
N PRO A 6 -6.11 18.94 25.92
CA PRO A 6 -6.90 18.32 24.87
C PRO A 6 -5.99 17.86 23.74
N VAL A 7 -6.06 16.56 23.42
CA VAL A 7 -5.43 15.98 22.23
C VAL A 7 -6.01 16.67 21.00
N SER A 8 -5.15 17.34 20.24
CA SER A 8 -5.55 18.03 19.02
C SER A 8 -6.03 17.02 17.95
N THR A 9 -7.32 16.90 17.78
CA THR A 9 -8.00 16.10 16.77
C THR A 9 -7.75 16.55 15.32
N ARG A 10 -6.97 17.63 15.13
CA ARG A 10 -6.72 18.22 13.81
C ARG A 10 -5.77 17.42 12.90
N ALA A 11 -4.89 16.58 13.49
CA ALA A 11 -3.93 15.81 12.69
C ALA A 11 -4.54 14.57 12.03
N LEU A 12 -5.58 13.97 12.63
CA LEU A 12 -6.22 12.76 12.08
C LEU A 12 -7.11 13.05 10.85
N THR A 13 -7.73 14.23 10.81
CA THR A 13 -8.63 14.62 9.70
C THR A 13 -7.90 14.92 8.39
N LEU A 14 -6.64 15.40 8.44
CA LEU A 14 -5.89 15.71 7.22
C LEU A 14 -5.41 14.46 6.48
N SER A 15 -5.08 13.38 7.21
CA SER A 15 -4.54 12.16 6.60
C SER A 15 -5.60 11.35 5.84
N LEU A 16 -6.85 11.39 6.29
CA LEU A 16 -7.95 10.67 5.64
C LEU A 16 -8.46 11.38 4.39
N SER A 17 -8.42 12.72 4.38
CA SER A 17 -8.88 13.54 3.24
C SER A 17 -7.98 13.41 2.01
N LEU A 18 -6.68 13.22 2.18
CA LEU A 18 -5.74 13.10 1.05
C LEU A 18 -5.91 11.78 0.28
N VAL A 19 -6.33 10.71 0.96
CA VAL A 19 -6.57 9.39 0.33
C VAL A 19 -7.90 9.38 -0.43
N LEU A 20 -8.89 10.12 0.02
CA LEU A 20 -10.22 10.18 -0.62
C LEU A 20 -10.27 11.11 -1.85
N CYS A 21 -9.41 12.13 -1.92
CA CYS A 21 -9.35 13.02 -3.09
C CYS A 21 -8.61 12.43 -4.29
N ALA A 22 -7.85 11.34 -4.11
CA ALA A 22 -7.16 10.62 -5.19
C ALA A 22 -8.00 9.48 -5.80
N SER A 23 -9.31 9.40 -5.50
CA SER A 23 -10.17 8.41 -6.14
C SER A 23 -10.36 8.81 -7.61
N PRO A 24 -9.68 8.18 -8.58
CA PRO A 24 -10.06 8.32 -9.96
C PRO A 24 -11.51 7.84 -10.07
N ALA A 25 -12.36 8.61 -10.72
CA ALA A 25 -13.71 8.16 -11.05
C ALA A 25 -13.59 6.86 -11.83
N PHE A 26 -13.85 5.73 -11.17
CA PHE A 26 -13.80 4.40 -11.79
C PHE A 26 -14.98 4.28 -12.75
N ALA A 27 -14.76 4.60 -14.02
CA ALA A 27 -15.66 4.14 -15.07
C ALA A 27 -15.31 2.68 -15.36
N LEU A 28 -16.06 1.77 -14.74
CA LEU A 28 -15.85 0.31 -14.80
C LEU A 28 -16.17 -0.30 -16.19
N ASP A 29 -16.72 0.46 -17.14
CA ASP A 29 -17.34 -0.06 -18.34
C ASP A 29 -16.68 0.38 -19.66
N SER A 30 -15.37 0.58 -19.71
CA SER A 30 -14.73 0.78 -21.01
C SER A 30 -14.22 -0.54 -21.59
N PRO A 31 -14.80 -1.07 -22.67
CA PRO A 31 -14.38 -2.35 -23.28
C PRO A 31 -12.95 -2.34 -23.84
N THR A 32 -12.24 -1.23 -23.75
CA THR A 32 -10.92 -1.02 -24.36
C THR A 32 -9.79 -0.76 -23.39
N ALA A 33 -10.07 -0.77 -22.08
CA ALA A 33 -9.00 -0.59 -21.10
C ALA A 33 -8.06 -1.80 -21.11
N ARG A 34 -6.78 -1.58 -21.39
CA ARG A 34 -5.72 -2.59 -21.36
C ARG A 34 -4.68 -2.23 -20.32
N LEU A 35 -4.21 -3.23 -19.59
CA LEU A 35 -3.05 -3.07 -18.73
C LEU A 35 -1.81 -2.87 -19.60
N VAL A 36 -1.12 -1.75 -19.43
CA VAL A 36 0.08 -1.41 -20.18
C VAL A 36 1.17 -1.03 -19.19
N THR A 37 2.29 -1.73 -19.25
CA THR A 37 3.55 -1.20 -18.74
C THR A 37 4.22 -0.37 -19.82
N THR A 38 4.92 0.63 -19.42
CA THR A 38 5.46 1.64 -20.33
C THR A 38 6.97 1.57 -20.49
N LEU A 39 7.62 0.49 -20.06
CA LEU A 39 9.02 0.24 -20.40
C LEU A 39 9.12 -0.62 -21.68
N PRO A 40 9.89 -0.24 -22.72
CA PRO A 40 10.52 1.04 -23.02
C PRO A 40 9.65 1.89 -23.98
N GLY A 41 9.32 3.08 -23.59
CA GLY A 41 8.60 4.05 -24.42
C GLY A 41 7.51 4.85 -23.70
N GLY A 42 7.19 4.51 -22.48
CA GLY A 42 6.21 5.21 -21.65
C GLY A 42 6.66 5.31 -20.19
N GLY A 43 7.91 5.08 -19.90
CA GLY A 43 8.49 4.93 -18.56
C GLY A 43 8.38 6.12 -17.60
N VAL A 44 7.68 7.20 -17.99
CA VAL A 44 7.47 8.33 -17.08
C VAL A 44 6.67 7.93 -15.85
N THR A 45 5.61 7.11 -16.00
CA THR A 45 4.79 6.66 -14.88
C THR A 45 5.61 5.76 -13.96
N ASP A 46 6.27 4.73 -14.49
CA ASP A 46 7.07 3.77 -13.73
C ASP A 46 8.23 4.48 -13.00
N VAL A 47 8.98 5.33 -13.71
CA VAL A 47 10.08 6.10 -13.10
C VAL A 47 9.55 7.06 -12.03
N THR A 48 8.40 7.70 -12.26
CA THR A 48 7.83 8.63 -11.29
C THR A 48 7.37 7.90 -10.03
N VAL A 49 6.67 6.77 -10.15
CA VAL A 49 6.21 5.99 -8.99
C VAL A 49 7.40 5.45 -8.20
N LEU A 50 8.40 4.89 -8.86
CA LEU A 50 9.61 4.39 -8.20
C LEU A 50 10.43 5.52 -7.55
N ALA A 51 10.59 6.66 -8.21
CA ALA A 51 11.28 7.82 -7.67
C ALA A 51 10.58 8.40 -6.44
N LEU A 52 9.25 8.52 -6.48
CA LEU A 52 8.45 8.92 -5.31
C LEU A 52 8.56 7.91 -4.18
N SER A 53 8.49 6.62 -4.49
CA SER A 53 8.64 5.55 -3.50
C SER A 53 10.00 5.61 -2.81
N LEU A 54 11.07 5.75 -3.57
CA LEU A 54 12.43 5.90 -3.05
C LEU A 54 12.57 7.16 -2.21
N THR A 55 12.08 8.29 -2.70
CA THR A 55 12.13 9.58 -1.99
C THR A 55 11.39 9.47 -0.64
N PHE A 56 10.19 8.95 -0.62
CA PHE A 56 9.42 8.77 0.61
C PHE A 56 10.09 7.80 1.58
N THR A 57 10.68 6.72 1.07
CA THR A 57 11.42 5.76 1.89
C THR A 57 12.67 6.38 2.50
N VAL A 58 13.46 7.12 1.71
CA VAL A 58 14.67 7.80 2.19
C VAL A 58 14.32 8.90 3.18
N VAL A 59 13.40 9.80 2.83
CA VAL A 59 12.98 10.87 3.73
C VAL A 59 12.37 10.31 5.02
N GLY A 60 11.48 9.34 4.90
CA GLY A 60 10.81 8.73 6.06
C GLY A 60 11.75 7.97 6.99
N ASN A 61 12.79 7.30 6.49
CA ASN A 61 13.65 6.50 7.36
C ASN A 61 14.92 7.22 7.83
N PHE A 62 15.43 8.20 7.07
CA PHE A 62 16.73 8.82 7.35
C PHE A 62 16.64 10.31 7.68
N ALA A 63 15.63 11.03 7.19
CA ALA A 63 15.52 12.47 7.42
C ALA A 63 14.44 12.83 8.46
N MET A 64 13.48 11.93 8.70
CA MET A 64 12.40 12.16 9.67
C MET A 64 12.56 11.21 10.86
N HIS A 65 12.48 11.76 12.06
CA HIS A 65 12.46 10.99 13.30
C HIS A 65 11.22 11.36 14.12
N PRO A 66 10.56 10.40 14.75
CA PRO A 66 9.47 10.71 15.66
C PRO A 66 9.99 11.51 16.84
N SER A 67 9.16 12.39 17.38
CA SER A 67 9.55 13.12 18.61
C SER A 67 9.81 12.12 19.74
N THR A 68 10.98 12.21 20.36
CA THR A 68 11.35 11.40 21.53
C THR A 68 10.49 11.72 22.76
N THR A 69 9.81 12.87 22.74
CA THR A 69 8.87 13.30 23.79
C THR A 69 7.43 12.90 23.49
N SER A 70 7.17 12.30 22.34
CA SER A 70 5.82 11.84 21.98
C SER A 70 5.34 10.77 22.97
N GLN A 71 4.19 11.00 23.57
CA GLN A 71 3.49 10.08 24.48
C GLN A 71 2.15 9.63 23.88
N VAL A 72 2.11 9.41 22.57
CA VAL A 72 0.89 8.94 21.90
C VAL A 72 0.70 7.45 22.19
N ALA A 73 -0.37 7.13 22.93
CA ALA A 73 -0.74 5.78 23.31
C ALA A 73 -1.04 4.89 22.09
N PRO A 74 -1.03 3.55 22.24
CA PRO A 74 -1.59 2.63 21.27
C PRO A 74 -3.04 2.98 20.95
N LEU A 75 -3.38 3.06 19.66
CA LEU A 75 -4.63 3.69 19.21
C LEU A 75 -5.89 2.84 19.45
N ASP A 76 -5.74 1.56 19.80
CA ASP A 76 -6.87 0.67 20.11
C ASP A 76 -7.30 0.72 21.59
N GLY A 77 -6.58 1.48 22.42
CA GLY A 77 -6.87 1.64 23.85
C GLY A 77 -6.66 0.38 24.69
N LEU A 78 -6.08 -0.68 24.13
CA LEU A 78 -5.83 -1.94 24.85
C LEU A 78 -4.53 -1.97 25.63
N GLY A 79 -3.74 -0.88 25.56
CA GLY A 79 -2.54 -0.66 26.37
C GLY A 79 -1.37 -1.57 26.03
N HIS A 80 -0.62 -1.96 27.06
CA HIS A 80 0.59 -2.79 26.95
C HIS A 80 0.28 -4.20 26.47
N ARG A 81 1.20 -4.74 25.67
CA ARG A 81 1.21 -6.14 25.23
C ARG A 81 2.64 -6.66 25.18
N ASP A 82 2.84 -7.85 25.74
CA ASP A 82 4.13 -8.51 25.66
C ASP A 82 4.57 -8.80 24.23
N ARG A 83 5.86 -8.72 24.01
CA ARG A 83 6.46 -9.08 22.71
C ARG A 83 6.59 -10.58 22.57
N ASP A 84 5.99 -11.12 21.51
CA ASP A 84 6.29 -12.48 21.03
C ASP A 84 7.28 -12.43 19.86
N ALA A 85 8.53 -12.83 20.12
CA ALA A 85 9.59 -12.81 19.13
C ALA A 85 9.39 -13.87 18.02
N GLY A 86 8.80 -15.02 18.36
CA GLY A 86 8.52 -16.08 17.38
C GLY A 86 7.46 -15.67 16.39
N VAL A 87 6.35 -15.12 16.90
CA VAL A 87 5.28 -14.58 16.04
C VAL A 87 5.79 -13.39 15.23
N SER A 88 6.65 -12.52 15.80
CA SER A 88 7.27 -11.42 15.07
C SER A 88 8.09 -11.92 13.89
N LEU A 89 8.96 -12.92 14.10
CA LEU A 89 9.74 -13.55 13.02
C LEU A 89 8.84 -14.15 11.94
N ALA A 90 7.76 -14.82 12.33
CA ALA A 90 6.82 -15.39 11.36
C ALA A 90 6.21 -14.30 10.47
N THR A 91 5.88 -13.12 11.02
CA THR A 91 5.36 -11.99 10.22
C THR A 91 6.40 -11.40 9.27
N ASP A 92 7.67 -11.37 9.66
CA ASP A 92 8.78 -10.91 8.82
C ASP A 92 8.98 -11.87 7.63
N LEU A 93 8.92 -13.19 7.89
CA LEU A 93 8.97 -14.21 6.84
C LEU A 93 7.76 -14.16 5.90
N ILE A 94 6.54 -13.97 6.42
CA ILE A 94 5.33 -13.81 5.61
C ILE A 94 5.47 -12.59 4.69
N LEU A 95 6.01 -11.47 5.18
CA LEU A 95 6.25 -10.30 4.35
C LEU A 95 7.27 -10.59 3.25
N GLY A 96 8.45 -11.12 3.61
CA GLY A 96 9.53 -11.35 2.65
C GLY A 96 9.16 -12.39 1.59
N ILE A 97 8.75 -13.59 2.04
CA ILE A 97 8.37 -14.68 1.13
C ILE A 97 7.10 -14.33 0.35
N GLY A 98 6.11 -13.70 1.01
CA GLY A 98 4.86 -13.30 0.37
C GLY A 98 5.07 -12.26 -0.71
N ALA A 99 5.91 -11.25 -0.48
CA ALA A 99 6.20 -10.23 -1.47
C ALA A 99 6.99 -10.80 -2.67
N LEU A 100 8.10 -11.48 -2.42
CA LEU A 100 8.93 -12.08 -3.48
C LEU A 100 8.18 -13.18 -4.23
N GLY A 101 7.42 -14.01 -3.51
CA GLY A 101 6.58 -15.06 -4.10
C GLY A 101 5.51 -14.49 -5.01
N SER A 102 4.84 -13.40 -4.62
CA SER A 102 3.83 -12.75 -5.45
C SER A 102 4.42 -12.18 -6.75
N ILE A 103 5.60 -11.56 -6.67
CA ILE A 103 6.31 -11.06 -7.84
C ILE A 103 6.72 -12.22 -8.75
N GLY A 104 7.25 -13.33 -8.19
CA GLY A 104 7.63 -14.52 -8.94
C GLY A 104 6.44 -15.21 -9.62
N VAL A 105 5.32 -15.36 -8.91
CA VAL A 105 4.08 -15.95 -9.45
C VAL A 105 3.50 -15.06 -10.56
N SER A 106 3.55 -13.73 -10.41
CA SER A 106 3.11 -12.82 -11.47
C SER A 106 3.94 -12.95 -12.74
N LEU A 107 5.26 -13.09 -12.61
CA LEU A 107 6.15 -13.35 -13.75
C LEU A 107 5.83 -14.69 -14.41
N ALA A 108 5.64 -15.75 -13.63
CA ALA A 108 5.27 -17.05 -14.15
C ALA A 108 3.92 -17.00 -14.91
N GLY A 109 2.94 -16.26 -14.39
CA GLY A 109 1.65 -16.03 -15.04
C GLY A 109 1.79 -15.33 -16.39
N GLU A 110 2.59 -14.27 -16.46
CA GLU A 110 2.86 -13.57 -17.73
C GLU A 110 3.53 -14.48 -18.76
N LEU A 111 4.54 -15.26 -18.34
CA LEU A 111 5.22 -16.21 -19.22
C LEU A 111 4.29 -17.32 -19.70
N ALA A 112 3.45 -17.86 -18.82
CA ALA A 112 2.45 -18.87 -19.16
C ALA A 112 1.41 -18.38 -20.17
N GLN A 113 1.10 -17.09 -20.14
CA GLN A 113 0.21 -16.44 -21.11
C GLN A 113 0.90 -16.08 -22.44
N GLY A 114 2.17 -16.43 -22.59
CA GLY A 114 2.94 -16.20 -23.82
C GLY A 114 3.65 -14.83 -23.89
N SER A 115 3.61 -14.02 -22.83
CA SER A 115 4.38 -12.77 -22.77
C SER A 115 5.88 -13.05 -22.92
N ARG A 116 6.60 -12.20 -23.63
CA ARG A 116 8.05 -12.33 -23.88
C ARG A 116 8.76 -10.99 -23.71
N GLY A 117 10.04 -11.04 -23.33
CA GLY A 117 10.85 -9.84 -23.15
C GLY A 117 10.23 -8.90 -22.13
N TRP A 118 10.24 -7.60 -22.41
CA TRP A 118 9.73 -6.58 -21.49
C TRP A 118 8.25 -6.72 -21.14
N THR A 119 7.44 -7.33 -21.99
CA THR A 119 6.01 -7.51 -21.69
C THR A 119 5.77 -8.49 -20.55
N SER A 120 6.68 -9.43 -20.29
CA SER A 120 6.57 -10.35 -19.16
C SER A 120 6.84 -9.69 -17.79
N LEU A 121 7.45 -8.50 -17.78
CA LEU A 121 7.71 -7.74 -16.55
C LEU A 121 6.55 -6.85 -16.10
N ARG A 122 5.45 -6.84 -16.83
CA ARG A 122 4.28 -6.00 -16.62
C ARG A 122 3.70 -6.12 -15.21
N ALA A 123 3.17 -7.28 -14.88
CA ALA A 123 2.58 -7.54 -13.58
C ALA A 123 3.62 -7.49 -12.44
N PRO A 124 4.84 -8.08 -12.57
CA PRO A 124 5.90 -7.92 -11.58
C PRO A 124 6.24 -6.48 -11.24
N LEU A 125 6.29 -5.60 -12.24
CA LEU A 125 6.63 -4.19 -12.05
C LEU A 125 5.55 -3.46 -11.27
N ILE A 126 4.27 -3.62 -11.65
CA ILE A 126 3.13 -3.02 -10.93
C ILE A 126 3.11 -3.46 -9.47
N LEU A 127 3.35 -4.74 -9.19
CA LEU A 127 3.42 -5.24 -7.82
C LEU A 127 4.58 -4.62 -7.04
N THR A 128 5.76 -4.55 -7.65
CA THR A 128 6.96 -3.96 -7.03
C THR A 128 6.74 -2.49 -6.71
N GLU A 129 6.21 -1.72 -7.64
CA GLU A 129 5.89 -0.30 -7.45
C GLU A 129 4.86 -0.09 -6.34
N SER A 130 3.81 -0.91 -6.32
CA SER A 130 2.76 -0.84 -5.31
C SER A 130 3.31 -1.09 -3.90
N ALA A 131 4.14 -2.12 -3.74
CA ALA A 131 4.77 -2.43 -2.48
C ALA A 131 5.75 -1.34 -2.05
N ALA A 132 6.60 -0.85 -2.97
CA ALA A 132 7.57 0.20 -2.71
C ALA A 132 6.90 1.53 -2.33
N LEU A 133 5.84 1.93 -3.06
CA LEU A 133 5.10 3.15 -2.77
C LEU A 133 4.43 3.08 -1.39
N SER A 134 3.84 1.94 -1.05
CA SER A 134 3.20 1.76 0.26
C SER A 134 4.20 1.81 1.39
N LEU A 135 5.39 1.22 1.24
CA LEU A 135 6.48 1.29 2.21
C LEU A 135 6.95 2.74 2.41
N GLY A 136 7.16 3.47 1.32
CA GLY A 136 7.57 4.87 1.37
C GLY A 136 6.57 5.76 2.10
N VAL A 137 5.30 5.69 1.73
CA VAL A 137 4.23 6.48 2.36
C VAL A 137 4.08 6.12 3.85
N VAL A 138 4.08 4.83 4.18
CA VAL A 138 4.01 4.37 5.57
C VAL A 138 5.19 4.88 6.40
N SER A 139 6.41 4.84 5.85
CA SER A 139 7.60 5.35 6.53
C SER A 139 7.47 6.82 6.90
N MET A 140 6.92 7.65 6.02
CA MET A 140 6.65 9.07 6.33
C MET A 140 5.59 9.23 7.41
N VAL A 141 4.45 8.53 7.27
CA VAL A 141 3.32 8.67 8.22
C VAL A 141 3.71 8.23 9.63
N LYS A 142 4.53 7.17 9.76
CA LYS A 142 5.04 6.68 11.05
C LYS A 142 5.77 7.77 11.84
N ASN A 143 6.64 8.52 11.18
CA ASN A 143 7.43 9.56 11.84
C ASN A 143 6.58 10.78 12.22
N LEU A 144 5.54 11.08 11.44
CA LEU A 144 4.60 12.15 11.75
C LEU A 144 3.69 11.79 12.93
N GLY A 145 3.31 10.51 13.04
CA GLY A 145 2.38 10.04 14.07
C GLY A 145 3.00 9.88 15.46
N GLY A 146 4.23 9.40 15.52
CA GLY A 146 4.94 9.17 16.80
C GLY A 146 4.20 8.24 17.77
N VAL A 147 3.37 7.32 17.26
CA VAL A 147 2.54 6.42 18.09
C VAL A 147 3.39 5.34 18.71
N CYS A 148 3.27 5.15 20.03
CA CYS A 148 3.98 4.12 20.77
C CYS A 148 3.48 2.72 20.42
N ARG A 149 4.42 1.77 20.32
CA ARG A 149 4.05 0.36 20.14
C ARG A 149 3.46 -0.21 21.43
N PRO A 150 2.50 -1.13 21.37
CA PRO A 150 1.91 -1.74 22.56
C PRO A 150 2.96 -2.34 23.50
N ARG A 151 4.01 -2.97 22.97
CA ARG A 151 5.10 -3.57 23.76
C ARG A 151 5.96 -2.58 24.58
N ALA A 152 5.94 -1.30 24.20
CA ALA A 152 6.72 -0.25 24.84
C ALA A 152 5.86 0.73 25.65
N TRP A 153 4.55 0.51 25.67
CA TRP A 153 3.60 1.34 26.41
C TRP A 153 3.53 0.93 27.87
N ASN A 154 3.62 1.89 28.77
CA ASN A 154 3.43 1.71 30.21
C ASN A 154 2.06 2.25 30.61
N ASP A 155 1.13 1.35 30.93
CA ASP A 155 -0.23 1.71 31.30
C ASP A 155 -0.30 2.50 32.61
N ALA A 156 0.55 2.17 33.59
CA ALA A 156 0.52 2.81 34.91
C ALA A 156 1.02 4.25 34.86
N ALA A 157 2.05 4.51 34.06
CA ALA A 157 2.65 5.85 33.92
C ALA A 157 2.02 6.63 32.74
N ALA A 158 1.25 5.98 31.87
CA ALA A 158 0.75 6.53 30.61
C ALA A 158 1.89 7.10 29.73
N THR A 159 3.01 6.36 29.65
CA THR A 159 4.22 6.76 28.94
C THR A 159 4.69 5.69 27.96
N CYS A 160 5.46 6.13 26.98
CA CYS A 160 6.20 5.23 26.10
C CYS A 160 7.59 5.00 26.67
N ASP A 161 7.80 3.87 27.34
CA ASP A 161 9.00 3.54 28.12
C ASP A 161 10.15 3.01 27.24
N SER A 162 10.37 3.61 26.09
CA SER A 162 11.48 3.26 25.23
C SER A 162 12.11 4.49 24.61
N THR A 163 13.44 4.48 24.51
CA THR A 163 14.23 5.49 23.80
C THR A 163 14.44 5.13 22.34
N ALA A 164 14.07 3.92 21.91
CA ALA A 164 14.23 3.48 20.55
C ALA A 164 13.17 4.11 19.64
N ASP A 165 13.60 4.75 18.56
CA ASP A 165 12.74 5.36 17.55
C ASP A 165 11.70 4.38 16.99
N ASP A 166 12.07 3.10 16.81
CA ASP A 166 11.17 2.08 16.29
C ASP A 166 9.95 1.85 17.19
N ASP A 167 10.10 2.01 18.50
CA ASP A 167 8.99 1.86 19.43
C ASP A 167 8.00 3.03 19.41
N ARG A 168 8.36 4.14 18.77
CA ARG A 168 7.49 5.30 18.50
C ARG A 168 6.98 5.34 17.06
N ARG A 169 7.13 4.24 16.31
CA ARG A 169 6.73 4.11 14.91
C ARG A 169 5.69 3.02 14.73
N SER A 170 4.64 3.00 15.59
CA SER A 170 3.61 1.97 15.49
C SER A 170 2.68 2.18 14.30
N PHE A 171 2.12 3.38 14.15
CA PHE A 171 1.06 3.68 13.17
C PHE A 171 1.60 4.33 11.89
N PRO A 172 1.12 3.86 10.73
CA PRO A 172 0.42 2.60 10.45
C PRO A 172 1.39 1.42 10.34
N SER A 173 0.88 0.17 10.29
CA SER A 173 1.73 -1.02 10.20
C SER A 173 2.48 -1.13 8.86
N GLY A 174 3.83 -1.10 8.94
CA GLY A 174 4.69 -1.23 7.77
C GLY A 174 4.85 -2.65 7.24
N HIS A 175 4.41 -3.68 7.97
CA HIS A 175 4.41 -5.06 7.50
C HIS A 175 3.11 -5.43 6.79
N THR A 176 1.99 -4.89 7.26
CA THR A 176 0.68 -5.15 6.66
C THR A 176 0.48 -4.37 5.36
N ALA A 177 0.94 -3.12 5.30
CA ALA A 177 0.70 -2.23 4.17
C ALA A 177 1.26 -2.74 2.82
N PRO A 178 2.51 -3.22 2.70
CA PRO A 178 3.01 -3.73 1.42
C PRO A 178 2.27 -4.97 0.92
N LEU A 179 1.92 -5.92 1.81
CA LEU A 179 1.12 -7.08 1.43
C LEU A 179 -0.28 -6.69 0.96
N ALA A 180 -0.89 -5.73 1.65
CA ALA A 180 -2.18 -5.17 1.22
C ALA A 180 -2.06 -4.39 -0.10
N ALA A 181 -0.92 -3.73 -0.37
CA ALA A 181 -0.67 -3.08 -1.65
C ALA A 181 -0.57 -4.09 -2.81
N LEU A 182 0.09 -5.23 -2.58
CA LEU A 182 0.09 -6.33 -3.55
C LEU A 182 -1.33 -6.84 -3.83
N SER A 183 -2.16 -6.95 -2.78
CA SER A 183 -3.56 -7.34 -2.92
C SER A 183 -4.37 -6.32 -3.74
N GLY A 184 -4.27 -5.03 -3.41
CA GLY A 184 -4.95 -3.97 -4.16
C GLY A 184 -4.51 -3.90 -5.62
N ALA A 185 -3.20 -4.05 -5.88
CA ALA A 185 -2.67 -4.09 -7.25
C ALA A 185 -3.18 -5.30 -8.03
N SER A 186 -3.19 -6.49 -7.40
CA SER A 186 -3.70 -7.70 -8.03
C SER A 186 -5.20 -7.60 -8.34
N LEU A 187 -5.99 -7.00 -7.45
CA LEU A 187 -7.39 -6.68 -7.71
C LEU A 187 -7.54 -5.73 -8.90
N GLY A 188 -6.72 -4.67 -8.94
CA GLY A 188 -6.70 -3.73 -10.06
C GLY A 188 -6.36 -4.40 -11.39
N MET A 189 -5.32 -5.23 -11.42
CA MET A 189 -4.94 -6.01 -12.60
C MET A 189 -6.03 -6.99 -13.05
N TRP A 190 -6.82 -7.52 -12.12
CA TRP A 190 -7.93 -8.42 -12.43
C TRP A 190 -9.17 -7.71 -12.95
N LEU A 191 -9.52 -6.55 -12.39
CA LEU A 191 -10.81 -5.90 -12.65
C LEU A 191 -10.75 -4.77 -13.69
N LEU A 192 -9.64 -4.02 -13.74
CA LEU A 192 -9.57 -2.79 -14.54
C LEU A 192 -9.37 -3.02 -16.05
N PRO A 193 -8.60 -4.03 -16.52
CA PRO A 193 -8.49 -4.28 -17.95
C PRO A 193 -9.80 -4.76 -18.52
N SER A 194 -10.21 -4.17 -19.65
CA SER A 194 -11.37 -4.65 -20.40
C SER A 194 -11.02 -5.90 -21.21
N GLY A 195 -11.92 -6.84 -21.22
CA GLY A 195 -11.78 -8.06 -21.97
C GLY A 195 -11.73 -9.29 -21.06
N ARG A 196 -10.80 -10.21 -21.33
CA ARG A 196 -10.71 -11.47 -20.60
C ARG A 196 -10.11 -11.23 -19.21
N ARG A 197 -10.85 -11.58 -18.15
CA ARG A 197 -10.34 -11.53 -16.77
C ARG A 197 -9.18 -12.50 -16.60
N ASP A 198 -8.06 -12.01 -16.11
CA ASP A 198 -6.86 -12.81 -15.89
C ASP A 198 -7.01 -13.69 -14.64
N PRO A 199 -7.04 -15.04 -14.77
CA PRO A 199 -7.15 -15.93 -13.62
C PRO A 199 -5.92 -15.89 -12.70
N TRP A 200 -4.73 -15.56 -13.24
CA TRP A 200 -3.52 -15.39 -12.43
C TRP A 200 -3.63 -14.18 -11.50
N ALA A 201 -4.16 -13.06 -12.01
CA ALA A 201 -4.40 -11.87 -11.20
C ALA A 201 -5.45 -12.13 -10.11
N ALA A 202 -6.49 -12.91 -10.41
CA ALA A 202 -7.48 -13.33 -9.43
C ALA A 202 -6.87 -14.22 -8.33
N GLY A 203 -6.05 -15.19 -8.72
CA GLY A 203 -5.31 -16.06 -7.79
C GLY A 203 -4.35 -15.27 -6.91
N LEU A 204 -3.59 -14.34 -7.49
CA LEU A 204 -2.72 -13.42 -6.76
C LEU A 204 -3.50 -12.55 -5.78
N PHE A 205 -4.65 -12.01 -6.18
CA PHE A 205 -5.51 -11.23 -5.28
C PHE A 205 -5.94 -12.06 -4.07
N ALA A 206 -6.42 -13.27 -4.28
CA ALA A 206 -6.82 -14.14 -3.18
C ALA A 206 -5.63 -14.48 -2.24
N ALA A 207 -4.49 -14.85 -2.80
CA ALA A 207 -3.30 -15.22 -2.04
C ALA A 207 -2.74 -14.03 -1.25
N THR A 208 -2.54 -12.88 -1.89
CA THR A 208 -2.00 -11.67 -1.24
C THR A 208 -2.95 -11.09 -0.20
N THR A 209 -4.27 -11.20 -0.40
CA THR A 209 -5.26 -10.82 0.61
C THR A 209 -5.15 -11.72 1.84
N ALA A 210 -5.04 -13.03 1.66
CA ALA A 210 -4.87 -13.97 2.76
C ALA A 210 -3.56 -13.70 3.53
N LEU A 211 -2.45 -13.44 2.83
CA LEU A 211 -1.17 -13.08 3.44
C LEU A 211 -1.26 -11.77 4.23
N ALA A 212 -1.89 -10.75 3.66
CA ALA A 212 -2.07 -9.45 4.33
C ALA A 212 -2.95 -9.57 5.58
N ALA A 213 -4.06 -10.33 5.51
CA ALA A 213 -4.94 -10.57 6.64
C ALA A 213 -4.24 -11.39 7.75
N SER A 214 -3.49 -12.42 7.38
CA SER A 214 -2.69 -13.19 8.33
C SER A 214 -1.62 -12.34 9.01
N ASN A 215 -0.90 -11.53 8.23
CA ASN A 215 0.12 -10.62 8.77
C ASN A 215 -0.51 -9.59 9.70
N LEU A 216 -1.68 -9.02 9.36
CA LEU A 216 -2.44 -8.09 10.18
C LEU A 216 -2.71 -8.68 11.59
N THR A 217 -3.27 -9.88 11.66
CA THR A 217 -3.61 -10.53 12.93
C THR A 217 -2.37 -10.92 13.74
N LEU A 218 -1.36 -11.48 13.08
CA LEU A 218 -0.12 -11.90 13.73
C LEU A 218 0.69 -10.71 14.26
N ARG A 219 0.70 -9.55 13.60
CA ARG A 219 1.38 -8.34 14.12
C ARG A 219 0.74 -7.84 15.41
N VAL A 220 -0.56 -7.99 15.56
CA VAL A 220 -1.26 -7.69 16.81
C VAL A 220 -0.91 -8.72 17.88
N ALA A 221 -0.95 -10.02 17.55
CA ALA A 221 -0.56 -11.10 18.45
C ALA A 221 0.91 -11.00 18.92
N ALA A 222 1.79 -10.51 18.07
CA ALA A 222 3.21 -10.27 18.41
C ALA A 222 3.44 -9.07 19.35
N GLY A 223 2.39 -8.34 19.78
CA GLY A 223 2.54 -7.12 20.57
C GLY A 223 3.23 -5.95 19.83
N ALA A 224 3.41 -6.10 18.51
CA ALA A 224 4.15 -5.14 17.71
C ALA A 224 3.30 -3.95 17.24
N HIS A 225 2.00 -4.15 17.11
CA HIS A 225 1.03 -3.17 16.61
C HIS A 225 -0.32 -3.30 17.28
N SER A 226 -1.09 -2.22 17.30
CA SER A 226 -2.51 -2.21 17.64
C SER A 226 -3.37 -2.69 16.44
N TRP A 227 -4.64 -3.04 16.69
CA TRP A 227 -5.60 -3.33 15.62
C TRP A 227 -5.79 -2.14 14.68
N VAL A 228 -5.77 -0.92 15.21
CA VAL A 228 -5.89 0.30 14.41
C VAL A 228 -4.70 0.49 13.49
N ASP A 229 -3.47 0.22 13.98
CA ASP A 229 -2.25 0.34 13.18
C ASP A 229 -2.28 -0.60 11.97
N THR A 230 -2.67 -1.86 12.22
CA THR A 230 -2.67 -2.90 11.19
C THR A 230 -3.81 -2.72 10.21
N SER A 231 -5.01 -2.35 10.67
CA SER A 231 -6.16 -2.06 9.81
C SER A 231 -5.92 -0.82 8.94
N ALA A 232 -5.33 0.24 9.50
CA ALA A 232 -4.94 1.42 8.74
C ALA A 232 -3.85 1.11 7.72
N GLY A 233 -2.86 0.29 8.11
CA GLY A 233 -1.83 -0.21 7.20
C GLY A 233 -2.44 -1.00 6.03
N PHE A 234 -3.40 -1.88 6.32
CA PHE A 234 -4.12 -2.62 5.28
C PHE A 234 -4.88 -1.69 4.34
N ALA A 235 -5.71 -0.80 4.88
CA ALA A 235 -6.52 0.11 4.06
C ALA A 235 -5.66 1.03 3.19
N LEU A 236 -4.60 1.61 3.76
CA LEU A 236 -3.66 2.48 3.05
C LEU A 236 -2.92 1.72 1.95
N GLY A 237 -2.33 0.56 2.28
CA GLY A 237 -1.60 -0.25 1.32
C GLY A 237 -2.51 -0.70 0.17
N PHE A 238 -3.67 -1.27 0.48
CA PHE A 238 -4.63 -1.73 -0.52
C PHE A 238 -5.05 -0.61 -1.49
N SER A 239 -5.35 0.57 -0.96
CA SER A 239 -5.73 1.74 -1.78
C SER A 239 -4.60 2.20 -2.69
N LEU A 240 -3.36 2.25 -2.17
CA LEU A 240 -2.18 2.62 -2.96
C LEU A 240 -1.90 1.59 -4.06
N GLY A 241 -2.02 0.29 -3.77
CA GLY A 241 -1.85 -0.76 -4.76
C GLY A 241 -2.88 -0.69 -5.87
N LEU A 242 -4.15 -0.52 -5.52
CA LEU A 242 -5.22 -0.36 -6.49
C LEU A 242 -5.01 0.89 -7.37
N ALA A 243 -4.60 2.00 -6.76
CA ALA A 243 -4.29 3.23 -7.49
C ALA A 243 -3.10 3.05 -8.43
N THR A 244 -2.02 2.38 -7.99
CA THR A 244 -0.87 2.06 -8.84
C THR A 244 -1.28 1.24 -10.05
N ALA A 245 -2.08 0.17 -9.88
CA ALA A 245 -2.61 -0.60 -11.01
C ALA A 245 -3.46 0.26 -11.95
N ALA A 246 -4.27 1.17 -11.40
CA ALA A 246 -5.10 2.07 -12.20
C ALA A 246 -4.28 3.05 -13.06
N LEU A 247 -3.11 3.49 -12.60
CA LEU A 247 -2.20 4.33 -13.36
C LEU A 247 -1.64 3.61 -14.61
N HIS A 248 -1.56 2.27 -14.58
CA HIS A 248 -1.07 1.45 -15.67
C HIS A 248 -2.16 1.00 -16.65
N VAL A 249 -3.42 1.38 -16.44
CA VAL A 249 -4.51 1.12 -17.36
C VAL A 249 -4.62 2.24 -18.38
N ARG A 250 -4.26 1.96 -19.63
CA ARG A 250 -4.49 2.89 -20.73
C ARG A 250 -5.88 2.68 -21.32
N ARG A 251 -6.62 3.77 -21.43
CA ARG A 251 -7.84 3.84 -22.24
C ARG A 251 -7.45 4.13 -23.69
N ALA A 252 -8.11 3.50 -24.65
CA ALA A 252 -7.94 3.87 -26.04
C ALA A 252 -8.32 5.34 -26.22
N PRO A 253 -7.51 6.14 -26.92
CA PRO A 253 -7.84 7.53 -27.14
C PRO A 253 -9.13 7.61 -27.98
N VAL A 254 -10.07 8.39 -27.52
CA VAL A 254 -11.23 8.79 -28.32
C VAL A 254 -10.75 9.82 -29.32
N THR A 255 -10.85 9.50 -30.61
CA THR A 255 -10.50 10.44 -31.67
C THR A 255 -11.76 11.20 -32.08
N VAL A 256 -11.73 12.51 -31.92
CA VAL A 256 -12.78 13.40 -32.44
C VAL A 256 -12.37 13.84 -33.83
N ALA A 257 -13.08 13.41 -34.85
CA ALA A 257 -12.89 13.88 -36.23
C ALA A 257 -14.00 14.87 -36.58
N LEU A 258 -13.58 16.06 -36.99
CA LEU A 258 -14.49 17.08 -37.56
C LEU A 258 -14.54 16.86 -39.07
N SER A 259 -15.72 16.60 -39.61
CA SER A 259 -15.98 16.56 -41.04
C SER A 259 -16.96 17.68 -41.45
N GLY A 260 -16.96 18.08 -42.68
CA GLY A 260 -17.90 19.12 -43.17
C GLY A 260 -19.39 18.75 -43.00
N SER A 261 -19.70 17.50 -42.65
CA SER A 261 -21.05 16.99 -42.39
C SER A 261 -21.34 16.71 -40.91
N GLY A 262 -20.38 16.94 -39.99
CA GLY A 262 -20.61 16.76 -38.54
C GLY A 262 -19.36 16.35 -37.75
N VAL A 263 -19.60 16.00 -36.50
CA VAL A 263 -18.57 15.50 -35.57
C VAL A 263 -18.65 13.97 -35.53
N ALA A 264 -17.58 13.30 -35.95
CA ALA A 264 -17.46 11.88 -35.77
C ALA A 264 -16.61 11.57 -34.52
N LEU A 265 -17.16 10.77 -33.60
CA LEU A 265 -16.42 10.21 -32.50
C LEU A 265 -16.01 8.80 -32.90
N SER A 266 -14.72 8.55 -33.09
CA SER A 266 -14.18 7.24 -33.29
C SER A 266 -13.33 6.84 -32.10
N GLY A 267 -13.65 5.71 -31.52
CA GLY A 267 -12.93 5.09 -30.43
C GLY A 267 -13.33 3.63 -30.41
N VAL A 268 -12.54 2.79 -29.75
CA VAL A 268 -12.96 1.43 -29.44
C VAL A 268 -13.73 1.53 -28.13
N TRP A 269 -15.03 1.37 -28.22
CA TRP A 269 -15.98 1.43 -27.09
C TRP A 269 -16.10 0.08 -26.40
#